data_bac9e0c8a90ed6acb213b788b2d15bf2
#
_entry.id   bac9e0c8a90ed6acb213b788b2d15bf2
#
_cell.length_a   1.000
_cell.length_b   1.000
_cell.length_c   1.000
_cell.angle_alpha   90.00
_cell.angle_beta   90.00
_cell.angle_gamma   90.00
#
_symmetry.space_group_name_H-M   'P 1'
#
loop_
_entity.id
_entity.type
_entity.pdbx_description
1 polymer ?
#
loop_
_entity_poly.entity_id
_entity_poly.type
_entity_poly.pdbx_seq_one_letter_code
_entity_poly.pdbx_strand_id
1 'polypeptide(L)'
;DIGDKILSQTAQIITSTVRINEDIIIRYGGEEFVILAKINRNDNLSALNVIERIFKNIQNTQFYINNNEFINVTVSIGVNLVPYKSRSFSDAFKLADLALYDAKSKGRNNIEIYDEIKNKNAESILSINEIKDAIEKKQVICFYQEIVDTKTLEISHYEALFQIIDKNGNIVLSDQILPIIKGTFILRNITKTILKICYKKLQEQKN
;
A
#
# COMPACT_ATOMS: atom_id res chain seq x y z
N ASP A 1 0.74 23.84 1.79
CA ASP A 1 1.21 22.74 2.61
C ASP A 1 2.48 22.14 2.01
N ILE A 2 3.44 21.69 2.87
CA ILE A 2 4.70 21.10 2.40
C ILE A 2 4.43 19.81 1.63
N GLY A 3 3.50 18.98 2.12
CA GLY A 3 3.11 17.74 1.46
C GLY A 3 2.62 17.96 0.04
N ASP A 4 1.81 19.00 -0.19
CA ASP A 4 1.31 19.34 -1.52
C ASP A 4 2.43 19.76 -2.48
N LYS A 5 3.43 20.50 -1.95
CA LYS A 5 4.61 20.87 -2.74
C LYS A 5 5.42 19.65 -3.17
N ILE A 6 5.64 18.71 -2.26
CA ILE A 6 6.34 17.44 -2.55
C ILE A 6 5.57 16.63 -3.59
N LEU A 7 4.27 16.48 -3.42
CA LEU A 7 3.42 15.77 -4.38
C LEU A 7 3.41 16.41 -5.75
N SER A 8 3.38 17.76 -5.82
CA SER A 8 3.48 18.50 -7.08
C SER A 8 4.82 18.28 -7.77
N GLN A 9 5.93 18.36 -7.04
CA GLN A 9 7.27 18.08 -7.59
C GLN A 9 7.40 16.64 -8.05
N THR A 10 6.86 15.68 -7.27
CA THR A 10 6.81 14.27 -7.67
C THR A 10 6.03 14.08 -8.97
N ALA A 11 4.85 14.68 -9.08
CA ALA A 11 4.05 14.64 -10.31
C ALA A 11 4.80 15.21 -11.52
N GLN A 12 5.53 16.33 -11.35
CA GLN A 12 6.34 16.93 -12.40
C GLN A 12 7.46 15.99 -12.85
N ILE A 13 8.17 15.35 -11.92
CA ILE A 13 9.23 14.39 -12.24
C ILE A 13 8.65 13.22 -13.04
N ILE A 14 7.53 12.64 -12.59
CA ILE A 14 6.88 11.54 -13.29
C ILE A 14 6.49 11.99 -14.70
N THR A 15 5.81 13.12 -14.82
CA THR A 15 5.32 13.65 -16.12
C THR A 15 6.45 13.93 -17.10
N SER A 16 7.58 14.46 -16.61
CA SER A 16 8.75 14.71 -17.47
C SER A 16 9.52 13.45 -17.86
N THR A 17 9.28 12.33 -17.17
CA THR A 17 10.00 11.08 -17.38
C THR A 17 9.26 10.13 -18.31
N VAL A 18 7.93 10.15 -18.30
CA VAL A 18 7.08 9.28 -19.13
C VAL A 18 6.96 9.83 -20.56
N ARG A 19 6.43 9.02 -21.47
CA ARG A 19 6.24 9.41 -22.88
C ARG A 19 4.92 10.13 -23.04
N ILE A 20 5.01 11.37 -23.53
CA ILE A 20 3.83 12.18 -23.82
C ILE A 20 2.98 11.50 -24.91
N ASN A 21 1.67 11.45 -24.69
CA ASN A 21 0.65 10.84 -25.57
C ASN A 21 0.70 9.30 -25.67
N GLU A 22 1.60 8.63 -24.99
CA GLU A 22 1.65 7.16 -24.94
C GLU A 22 1.35 6.59 -23.56
N ASP A 23 1.88 7.24 -22.51
CA ASP A 23 1.73 6.78 -21.15
C ASP A 23 0.69 7.62 -20.41
N ILE A 24 -0.05 7.02 -19.50
CA ILE A 24 -1.09 7.68 -18.72
C ILE A 24 -0.65 7.74 -17.26
N ILE A 25 -0.76 8.91 -16.65
CA ILE A 25 -0.47 9.14 -15.24
C ILE A 25 -1.76 9.54 -14.54
N ILE A 26 -2.04 8.89 -13.42
CA ILE A 26 -3.21 9.14 -12.60
C ILE A 26 -2.74 9.34 -11.15
N ARG A 27 -3.12 10.42 -10.50
CA ARG A 27 -3.05 10.51 -9.05
C ARG A 27 -4.27 9.79 -8.47
N TYR A 28 -4.04 8.62 -7.89
CA TYR A 28 -5.11 7.73 -7.44
C TYR A 28 -5.72 8.19 -6.11
N GLY A 29 -4.90 8.73 -5.20
CA GLY A 29 -5.34 9.30 -3.93
C GLY A 29 -4.16 9.57 -3.00
N GLY A 30 -4.26 10.56 -2.12
CA GLY A 30 -3.18 10.89 -1.18
C GLY A 30 -1.83 11.05 -1.88
N GLU A 31 -0.88 10.18 -1.55
CA GLU A 31 0.46 10.10 -2.14
C GLU A 31 0.62 9.04 -3.24
N GLU A 32 -0.47 8.41 -3.69
CA GLU A 32 -0.43 7.29 -4.61
C GLU A 32 -0.62 7.76 -6.07
N PHE A 33 0.28 7.31 -6.94
CA PHE A 33 0.24 7.52 -8.38
C PHE A 33 0.14 6.17 -9.11
N VAL A 34 -0.66 6.13 -10.16
CA VAL A 34 -0.76 5.00 -11.08
C VAL A 34 -0.26 5.43 -12.44
N ILE A 35 0.61 4.63 -13.03
CA ILE A 35 1.18 4.88 -14.34
C ILE A 35 0.85 3.69 -15.24
N LEU A 36 0.18 3.95 -16.35
CA LEU A 36 -0.04 2.98 -17.41
C LEU A 36 0.96 3.26 -18.51
N ALA A 37 2.03 2.50 -18.56
CA ALA A 37 3.08 2.64 -19.55
C ALA A 37 2.85 1.66 -20.71
N LYS A 38 2.80 2.19 -21.93
CA LYS A 38 2.69 1.37 -23.13
C LYS A 38 4.01 0.64 -23.40
N ILE A 39 3.96 -0.67 -23.61
CA ILE A 39 5.12 -1.48 -23.97
C ILE A 39 4.94 -2.10 -25.36
N ASN A 40 6.04 -2.23 -26.08
CA ASN A 40 6.03 -3.01 -27.32
C ASN A 40 6.16 -4.49 -26.97
N ARG A 41 5.38 -5.35 -27.66
CA ARG A 41 5.31 -6.79 -27.38
C ARG A 41 6.66 -7.52 -27.33
N ASN A 42 7.68 -6.98 -27.99
CA ASN A 42 9.00 -7.58 -28.08
C ASN A 42 10.06 -6.89 -27.21
N ASP A 43 9.66 -5.91 -26.39
CA ASP A 43 10.61 -5.09 -25.63
C ASP A 43 10.09 -4.80 -24.20
N ASN A 44 10.08 -5.86 -23.39
CA ASN A 44 9.77 -5.73 -21.96
C ASN A 44 10.80 -4.87 -21.21
N LEU A 45 12.02 -4.72 -21.76
CA LEU A 45 13.08 -3.92 -21.16
C LEU A 45 12.77 -2.43 -21.24
N SER A 46 12.07 -1.97 -22.27
CA SER A 46 11.74 -0.54 -22.42
C SER A 46 10.81 -0.04 -21.32
N ALA A 47 9.86 -0.85 -20.86
CA ALA A 47 8.97 -0.50 -19.77
C ALA A 47 9.72 -0.44 -18.44
N LEU A 48 10.58 -1.40 -18.16
CA LEU A 48 11.40 -1.42 -16.95
C LEU A 48 12.33 -0.21 -16.91
N ASN A 49 12.91 0.18 -18.05
CA ASN A 49 13.74 1.38 -18.17
C ASN A 49 12.99 2.67 -17.80
N VAL A 50 11.71 2.79 -18.17
CA VAL A 50 10.90 3.98 -17.79
C VAL A 50 10.69 3.98 -16.28
N ILE A 51 10.36 2.85 -15.68
CA ILE A 51 10.11 2.72 -14.24
C ILE A 51 11.38 3.00 -13.44
N GLU A 52 12.50 2.41 -13.85
CA GLU A 52 13.80 2.67 -13.22
C GLU A 52 14.21 4.13 -13.33
N ARG A 53 13.94 4.78 -14.46
CA ARG A 53 14.23 6.19 -14.66
C ARG A 53 13.38 7.08 -13.76
N ILE A 54 12.09 6.78 -13.59
CA ILE A 54 11.23 7.48 -12.63
C ILE A 54 11.79 7.33 -11.22
N PHE A 55 12.09 6.10 -10.81
CA PHE A 55 12.64 5.78 -9.50
C PHE A 55 13.94 6.56 -9.23
N LYS A 56 14.90 6.49 -10.14
CA LYS A 56 16.18 7.20 -10.03
C LYS A 56 16.03 8.72 -10.04
N ASN A 57 15.14 9.24 -10.89
CA ASN A 57 14.90 10.68 -10.95
C ASN A 57 14.33 11.21 -9.63
N ILE A 58 13.37 10.52 -9.02
CA ILE A 58 12.83 10.89 -7.72
C ILE A 58 13.93 10.80 -6.64
N GLN A 59 14.65 9.69 -6.59
CA GLN A 59 15.70 9.46 -5.60
C GLN A 59 16.82 10.49 -5.65
N ASN A 60 17.18 10.96 -6.85
CA ASN A 60 18.28 11.91 -7.08
C ASN A 60 17.83 13.39 -7.06
N THR A 61 16.53 13.67 -6.90
CA THR A 61 16.01 15.03 -6.88
C THR A 61 15.96 15.56 -5.46
N GLN A 62 16.45 16.77 -5.27
CA GLN A 62 16.22 17.55 -4.06
C GLN A 62 14.84 18.18 -4.11
N PHE A 63 13.99 17.81 -3.18
CA PHE A 63 12.63 18.35 -3.08
C PHE A 63 12.62 19.60 -2.21
N TYR A 64 12.37 20.76 -2.82
CA TYR A 64 12.41 22.02 -2.12
C TYR A 64 11.13 22.27 -1.32
N ILE A 65 11.31 22.50 -0.03
CA ILE A 65 10.23 22.89 0.89
C ILE A 65 10.04 24.41 0.83
N ASN A 66 11.16 25.14 0.82
CA ASN A 66 11.24 26.57 0.60
C ASN A 66 12.51 26.93 -0.19
N ASN A 67 12.85 28.21 -0.32
CA ASN A 67 13.96 28.66 -1.15
C ASN A 67 15.36 28.16 -0.71
N ASN A 68 15.51 27.74 0.56
CA ASN A 68 16.80 27.37 1.17
C ASN A 68 16.81 25.97 1.74
N GLU A 69 15.67 25.28 1.80
CA GLU A 69 15.55 23.96 2.44
C GLU A 69 15.01 22.93 1.45
N PHE A 70 15.62 21.78 1.44
CA PHE A 70 15.17 20.63 0.66
C PHE A 70 15.18 19.35 1.51
N ILE A 71 14.42 18.38 1.08
CA ILE A 71 14.40 17.02 1.63
C ILE A 71 14.63 16.01 0.51
N ASN A 72 15.11 14.84 0.88
CA ASN A 72 15.17 13.70 -0.02
C ASN A 72 13.90 12.87 0.16
N VAL A 73 13.29 12.51 -0.95
CA VAL A 73 12.07 11.69 -0.99
C VAL A 73 12.40 10.35 -1.63
N THR A 74 11.83 9.30 -1.10
CA THR A 74 11.93 7.96 -1.68
C THR A 74 10.55 7.46 -2.07
N VAL A 75 10.50 6.57 -3.05
CA VAL A 75 9.27 5.92 -3.50
C VAL A 75 9.41 4.41 -3.49
N SER A 76 8.31 3.72 -3.31
CA SER A 76 8.20 2.29 -3.56
C SER A 76 7.32 2.11 -4.78
N ILE A 77 7.69 1.21 -5.69
CA ILE A 77 6.98 0.99 -6.94
C ILE A 77 6.63 -0.50 -7.06
N GLY A 78 5.34 -0.79 -7.27
CA GLY A 78 4.86 -2.10 -7.66
C GLY A 78 4.51 -2.13 -9.13
N VAL A 79 4.95 -3.15 -9.85
CA VAL A 79 4.81 -3.27 -11.30
C VAL A 79 4.08 -4.54 -11.67
N ASN A 80 3.13 -4.45 -12.59
CA ASN A 80 2.53 -5.60 -13.26
C ASN A 80 2.55 -5.43 -14.76
N LEU A 81 2.86 -6.51 -15.49
CA LEU A 81 2.92 -6.54 -16.95
C LEU A 81 1.61 -7.08 -17.54
N VAL A 82 0.91 -6.22 -18.30
CA VAL A 82 -0.36 -6.53 -18.98
C VAL A 82 -0.11 -6.73 -20.48
N PRO A 83 -0.75 -7.68 -21.15
CA PRO A 83 -1.81 -8.60 -20.72
C PRO A 83 -1.31 -9.94 -20.14
N TYR A 84 -0.04 -10.13 -19.97
CA TYR A 84 0.54 -11.44 -19.67
C TYR A 84 0.02 -12.08 -18.38
N LYS A 85 -0.32 -11.25 -17.36
CA LYS A 85 -0.69 -11.74 -16.02
C LYS A 85 -2.06 -11.24 -15.54
N SER A 86 -2.80 -10.50 -16.36
CA SER A 86 -4.11 -9.96 -15.97
C SER A 86 -5.07 -9.89 -17.15
N ARG A 87 -6.35 -10.21 -16.91
CA ARG A 87 -7.41 -10.22 -17.92
C ARG A 87 -8.24 -8.92 -17.91
N SER A 88 -8.15 -8.14 -16.86
CA SER A 88 -8.88 -6.88 -16.68
C SER A 88 -7.98 -5.81 -16.07
N PHE A 89 -8.38 -4.55 -16.20
CA PHE A 89 -7.71 -3.44 -15.51
C PHE A 89 -7.72 -3.62 -13.99
N SER A 90 -8.84 -4.08 -13.43
CA SER A 90 -8.98 -4.34 -11.99
C SER A 90 -7.98 -5.40 -11.51
N ASP A 91 -7.80 -6.49 -12.28
CA ASP A 91 -6.80 -7.52 -11.95
C ASP A 91 -5.39 -6.96 -12.10
N ALA A 92 -5.12 -6.20 -13.16
CA ALA A 92 -3.83 -5.59 -13.39
C ALA A 92 -3.41 -4.66 -12.24
N PHE A 93 -4.34 -3.83 -11.79
CA PHE A 93 -4.15 -2.92 -10.66
C PHE A 93 -3.88 -3.69 -9.37
N LYS A 94 -4.70 -4.70 -9.07
CA LYS A 94 -4.54 -5.54 -7.88
C LYS A 94 -3.17 -6.23 -7.83
N LEU A 95 -2.68 -6.73 -8.96
CA LEU A 95 -1.37 -7.39 -9.03
C LEU A 95 -0.21 -6.40 -8.86
N ALA A 96 -0.34 -5.19 -9.40
CA ALA A 96 0.63 -4.12 -9.14
C ALA A 96 0.63 -3.67 -7.67
N ASP A 97 -0.53 -3.61 -7.02
CA ASP A 97 -0.67 -3.26 -5.60
C ASP A 97 -0.03 -4.33 -4.70
N LEU A 98 -0.18 -5.61 -5.03
CA LEU A 98 0.53 -6.70 -4.35
C LEU A 98 2.06 -6.55 -4.46
N ALA A 99 2.56 -6.23 -5.64
CA ALA A 99 3.99 -5.95 -5.82
C ALA A 99 4.44 -4.71 -5.05
N LEU A 100 3.61 -3.66 -4.97
CA LEU A 100 3.87 -2.47 -4.16
C LEU A 100 3.93 -2.81 -2.66
N TYR A 101 3.04 -3.68 -2.20
CA TYR A 101 3.10 -4.18 -0.83
C TYR A 101 4.42 -4.91 -0.55
N ASP A 102 4.87 -5.77 -1.47
CA ASP A 102 6.17 -6.46 -1.36
C ASP A 102 7.32 -5.45 -1.30
N ALA A 103 7.28 -4.41 -2.15
CA ALA A 103 8.26 -3.33 -2.10
C ALA A 103 8.29 -2.63 -0.74
N LYS A 104 7.12 -2.32 -0.17
CA LYS A 104 7.01 -1.69 1.15
C LYS A 104 7.49 -2.60 2.27
N SER A 105 7.20 -3.90 2.22
CA SER A 105 7.60 -4.89 3.23
C SER A 105 9.09 -5.16 3.26
N LYS A 106 9.77 -5.07 2.11
CA LYS A 106 11.23 -5.23 1.96
C LYS A 106 12.05 -3.99 2.32
N GLY A 107 11.48 -3.06 3.04
CA GLY A 107 12.18 -1.87 3.54
C GLY A 107 11.93 -0.61 2.73
N ARG A 108 10.95 -0.60 1.82
CA ARG A 108 10.62 0.55 0.96
C ARG A 108 11.77 0.96 0.02
N ASN A 109 11.62 2.09 -0.67
CA ASN A 109 12.64 2.63 -1.57
C ASN A 109 13.19 1.60 -2.56
N ASN A 110 12.30 0.85 -3.20
CA ASN A 110 12.64 -0.17 -4.19
C ASN A 110 11.52 -0.35 -5.23
N ILE A 111 11.80 -1.17 -6.23
CA ILE A 111 10.87 -1.57 -7.29
C ILE A 111 10.66 -3.07 -7.19
N GLU A 112 9.40 -3.51 -7.12
CA GLU A 112 9.04 -4.92 -7.21
C GLU A 112 8.12 -5.16 -8.40
N ILE A 113 8.41 -6.25 -9.13
CA ILE A 113 7.60 -6.69 -10.26
C ILE A 113 6.78 -7.87 -9.79
N TYR A 114 5.48 -7.85 -10.07
CA TYR A 114 4.61 -8.96 -9.74
C TYR A 114 5.11 -10.26 -10.40
N ASP A 115 5.37 -11.26 -9.58
CA ASP A 115 5.79 -12.59 -10.00
C ASP A 115 4.92 -13.64 -9.32
N GLU A 116 4.14 -14.39 -10.12
CA GLU A 116 3.27 -15.46 -9.61
C GLU A 116 4.02 -16.54 -8.83
N ILE A 117 5.28 -16.80 -9.19
CA ILE A 117 6.09 -17.86 -8.54
C ILE A 117 6.50 -17.41 -7.14
N LYS A 118 6.89 -16.13 -6.99
CA LYS A 118 7.23 -15.56 -5.68
C LYS A 118 6.00 -15.39 -4.79
N ASN A 119 4.86 -15.04 -5.39
CA ASN A 119 3.61 -14.82 -4.65
C ASN A 119 2.86 -16.12 -4.29
N LYS A 120 3.18 -17.26 -4.91
CA LYS A 120 2.70 -18.57 -4.42
C LYS A 120 3.27 -18.93 -3.05
N ASN A 121 4.42 -18.38 -2.66
CA ASN A 121 4.95 -18.47 -1.29
C ASN A 121 4.35 -17.43 -0.33
N ALA A 122 3.58 -16.46 -0.83
CA ALA A 122 2.68 -15.61 -0.05
C ALA A 122 1.30 -16.29 0.12
N GLU A 123 1.29 -17.59 0.36
CA GLU A 123 0.09 -18.42 0.57
C GLU A 123 -0.67 -18.11 1.87
N SER A 124 -0.52 -16.92 2.44
CA SER A 124 -1.29 -16.49 3.60
C SER A 124 -2.11 -15.21 3.40
N ILE A 125 -2.25 -14.70 2.17
CA ILE A 125 -3.18 -13.60 1.95
C ILE A 125 -4.57 -14.18 1.83
N LEU A 126 -5.40 -13.95 2.85
CA LEU A 126 -6.79 -14.38 2.88
C LEU A 126 -7.55 -13.84 1.67
N SER A 127 -8.29 -14.70 1.00
CA SER A 127 -9.26 -14.29 -0.01
C SER A 127 -10.40 -13.46 0.63
N ILE A 128 -11.12 -12.69 -0.16
CA ILE A 128 -12.30 -11.94 0.30
C ILE A 128 -13.30 -12.84 1.03
N ASN A 129 -13.47 -14.08 0.58
CA ASN A 129 -14.38 -15.04 1.21
C ASN A 129 -13.86 -15.50 2.57
N GLU A 130 -12.57 -15.82 2.68
CA GLU A 130 -11.94 -16.19 3.96
C GLU A 130 -11.99 -15.05 4.98
N ILE A 131 -11.84 -13.79 4.52
CA ILE A 131 -11.99 -12.61 5.38
C ILE A 131 -13.45 -12.49 5.89
N LYS A 132 -14.45 -12.69 5.02
CA LYS A 132 -15.86 -12.70 5.43
C LYS A 132 -16.14 -13.80 6.44
N ASP A 133 -15.70 -15.01 6.16
CA ASP A 133 -15.84 -16.15 7.05
C ASP A 133 -15.21 -15.89 8.43
N ALA A 134 -14.03 -15.28 8.45
CA ALA A 134 -13.36 -14.94 9.70
C ALA A 134 -14.13 -13.89 10.52
N ILE A 135 -14.77 -12.91 9.86
CA ILE A 135 -15.63 -11.94 10.54
C ILE A 135 -16.86 -12.66 11.16
N GLU A 136 -17.50 -13.54 10.42
CA GLU A 136 -18.68 -14.29 10.88
C GLU A 136 -18.33 -15.23 12.05
N LYS A 137 -17.18 -15.89 11.98
CA LYS A 137 -16.65 -16.78 13.01
C LYS A 137 -16.03 -16.07 14.21
N LYS A 138 -16.08 -14.73 14.27
CA LYS A 138 -15.48 -13.90 15.32
C LYS A 138 -13.97 -14.10 15.47
N GLN A 139 -13.28 -14.35 14.36
CA GLN A 139 -11.84 -14.54 14.29
C GLN A 139 -11.08 -13.21 14.03
N VAL A 140 -11.76 -12.08 14.15
CA VAL A 140 -11.16 -10.73 14.15
C VAL A 140 -10.73 -10.43 15.58
N ILE A 141 -9.46 -10.17 15.76
CA ILE A 141 -8.86 -9.78 17.05
C ILE A 141 -8.32 -8.35 16.95
N CYS A 142 -8.15 -7.70 18.09
CA CYS A 142 -7.68 -6.33 18.17
C CYS A 142 -6.42 -6.24 19.03
N PHE A 143 -5.38 -5.62 18.49
CA PHE A 143 -4.17 -5.25 19.20
C PHE A 143 -4.16 -3.75 19.45
N TYR A 144 -3.51 -3.34 20.51
CA TYR A 144 -3.42 -1.95 20.90
C TYR A 144 -1.95 -1.53 20.87
N GLN A 145 -1.63 -0.63 19.95
CA GLN A 145 -0.30 -0.06 19.83
C GLN A 145 -0.23 1.24 20.65
N GLU A 146 0.75 1.33 21.50
CA GLU A 146 0.98 2.53 22.31
C GLU A 146 1.50 3.67 21.44
N ILE A 147 0.90 4.85 21.60
CA ILE A 147 1.37 6.10 21.00
C ILE A 147 1.88 6.98 22.12
N VAL A 148 3.18 7.26 22.05
CA VAL A 148 3.93 7.96 23.10
C VAL A 148 4.08 9.42 22.71
N ASP A 149 3.87 10.30 23.67
CA ASP A 149 4.23 11.72 23.53
C ASP A 149 5.76 11.84 23.49
N THR A 150 6.29 12.44 22.44
CA THR A 150 7.73 12.54 22.20
C THR A 150 8.45 13.49 23.17
N LYS A 151 7.73 14.32 23.91
CA LYS A 151 8.31 15.25 24.89
C LYS A 151 8.32 14.67 26.30
N THR A 152 7.21 14.02 26.69
CA THR A 152 7.07 13.45 28.03
C THR A 152 7.50 11.99 28.12
N LEU A 153 7.59 11.29 26.98
CA LEU A 153 7.80 9.86 26.86
C LEU A 153 6.71 9.02 27.54
N GLU A 154 5.56 9.61 27.82
CA GLU A 154 4.41 8.93 28.40
C GLU A 154 3.44 8.47 27.30
N ILE A 155 2.67 7.41 27.59
CA ILE A 155 1.64 6.91 26.68
C ILE A 155 0.52 7.95 26.61
N SER A 156 0.32 8.51 25.43
CA SER A 156 -0.73 9.50 25.17
C SER A 156 -2.06 8.83 24.84
N HIS A 157 -2.04 7.79 24.02
CA HIS A 157 -3.22 7.03 23.60
C HIS A 157 -2.80 5.71 22.94
N TYR A 158 -3.78 4.92 22.53
CA TYR A 158 -3.56 3.63 21.87
C TYR A 158 -4.23 3.63 20.50
N GLU A 159 -3.53 3.10 19.51
CA GLU A 159 -4.13 2.76 18.22
C GLU A 159 -4.65 1.32 18.25
N ALA A 160 -5.90 1.14 17.82
CA ALA A 160 -6.52 -0.17 17.74
C ALA A 160 -6.30 -0.78 16.36
N LEU A 161 -5.42 -1.76 16.26
CA LEU A 161 -5.06 -2.49 15.05
C LEU A 161 -5.77 -3.84 15.03
N PHE A 162 -6.50 -4.15 13.95
CA PHE A 162 -7.12 -5.46 13.81
C PHE A 162 -6.16 -6.46 13.19
N GLN A 163 -6.39 -7.73 13.51
CA GLN A 163 -5.76 -8.87 12.86
C GLN A 163 -6.83 -9.96 12.68
N ILE A 164 -6.60 -10.88 11.77
CA ILE A 164 -7.50 -12.01 11.52
C ILE A 164 -6.77 -13.30 11.81
N ILE A 165 -7.44 -14.22 12.51
CA ILE A 165 -6.97 -15.59 12.67
C ILE A 165 -7.48 -16.39 11.46
N ASP A 166 -6.56 -16.95 10.66
CA ASP A 166 -6.90 -17.77 9.50
C ASP A 166 -7.45 -19.16 9.91
N LYS A 167 -7.89 -19.94 8.92
CA LYS A 167 -8.40 -21.30 9.14
C LYS A 167 -7.38 -22.27 9.73
N ASN A 168 -6.09 -21.95 9.67
CA ASN A 168 -4.99 -22.74 10.19
C ASN A 168 -4.56 -22.27 11.60
N GLY A 169 -5.18 -21.22 12.12
CA GLY A 169 -4.83 -20.60 13.39
C GLY A 169 -3.71 -19.55 13.31
N ASN A 170 -3.23 -19.21 12.12
CA ASN A 170 -2.20 -18.19 11.97
C ASN A 170 -2.80 -16.78 12.05
N ILE A 171 -2.03 -15.86 12.57
CA ILE A 171 -2.40 -14.45 12.65
C ILE A 171 -2.01 -13.76 11.34
N VAL A 172 -3.01 -13.18 10.66
CA VAL A 172 -2.82 -12.35 9.46
C VAL A 172 -2.97 -10.89 9.85
N LEU A 173 -1.94 -10.10 9.58
CA LEU A 173 -1.85 -8.71 9.98
C LEU A 173 -2.79 -7.81 9.17
N SER A 174 -3.25 -6.72 9.77
CA SER A 174 -4.09 -5.71 9.10
C SER A 174 -3.49 -5.19 7.80
N ASP A 175 -2.18 -4.99 7.76
CA ASP A 175 -1.46 -4.47 6.59
C ASP A 175 -1.58 -5.38 5.37
N GLN A 176 -1.71 -6.69 5.59
CA GLN A 176 -1.92 -7.68 4.54
C GLN A 176 -3.37 -7.73 4.06
N ILE A 177 -4.31 -7.33 4.91
CA ILE A 177 -5.76 -7.42 4.68
C ILE A 177 -6.31 -6.13 4.08
N LEU A 178 -5.85 -4.98 4.56
CA LEU A 178 -6.34 -3.65 4.16
C LEU A 178 -6.33 -3.42 2.64
N PRO A 179 -5.27 -3.78 1.89
CA PRO A 179 -5.27 -3.62 0.43
C PRO A 179 -6.39 -4.41 -0.27
N ILE A 180 -6.78 -5.57 0.30
CA ILE A 180 -7.80 -6.45 -0.28
C ILE A 180 -9.22 -5.90 -0.05
N ILE A 181 -9.45 -5.25 1.10
CA ILE A 181 -10.79 -4.82 1.52
C ILE A 181 -11.02 -3.31 1.41
N LYS A 182 -9.99 -2.52 1.09
CA LYS A 182 -10.08 -1.07 0.90
C LYS A 182 -11.17 -0.75 -0.15
N GLY A 183 -12.09 0.14 0.21
CA GLY A 183 -13.22 0.51 -0.65
C GLY A 183 -14.37 -0.49 -0.69
N THR A 184 -14.30 -1.60 0.04
CA THR A 184 -15.37 -2.59 0.12
C THR A 184 -16.22 -2.41 1.39
N PHE A 185 -17.44 -3.00 1.38
CA PHE A 185 -18.29 -3.05 2.59
C PHE A 185 -17.66 -3.89 3.72
N ILE A 186 -16.68 -4.75 3.41
CA ILE A 186 -15.99 -5.59 4.38
C ILE A 186 -15.20 -4.73 5.36
N LEU A 187 -14.52 -3.68 4.88
CA LEU A 187 -13.82 -2.73 5.75
C LEU A 187 -14.76 -2.11 6.78
N ARG A 188 -15.99 -1.73 6.35
CA ARG A 188 -17.02 -1.20 7.27
C ARG A 188 -17.42 -2.22 8.34
N ASN A 189 -17.52 -3.49 7.98
CA ASN A 189 -17.88 -4.57 8.92
C ASN A 189 -16.75 -4.84 9.91
N ILE A 190 -15.50 -4.86 9.46
CA ILE A 190 -14.33 -4.96 10.34
C ILE A 190 -14.28 -3.78 11.29
N THR A 191 -14.43 -2.54 10.80
CA THR A 191 -14.46 -1.33 11.64
C THR A 191 -15.52 -1.42 12.73
N LYS A 192 -16.74 -1.86 12.40
CA LYS A 192 -17.79 -2.08 13.39
C LYS A 192 -17.42 -3.13 14.43
N THR A 193 -16.73 -4.19 14.00
CA THR A 193 -16.28 -5.26 14.90
C THR A 193 -15.20 -4.74 15.86
N ILE A 194 -14.23 -3.98 15.36
CA ILE A 194 -13.18 -3.37 16.18
C ILE A 194 -13.80 -2.44 17.21
N LEU A 195 -14.71 -1.55 16.82
CA LEU A 195 -15.38 -0.63 17.74
C LEU A 195 -16.10 -1.38 18.87
N LYS A 196 -16.75 -2.51 18.58
CA LYS A 196 -17.39 -3.34 19.62
C LYS A 196 -16.36 -3.95 20.57
N ILE A 197 -15.24 -4.44 20.04
CA ILE A 197 -14.14 -5.01 20.85
C ILE A 197 -13.56 -3.93 21.78
N CYS A 198 -13.23 -2.77 21.23
CA CYS A 198 -12.70 -1.63 22.00
C CYS A 198 -13.67 -1.17 23.08
N TYR A 199 -14.95 -1.03 22.74
CA TYR A 199 -15.98 -0.64 23.71
C TYR A 199 -16.09 -1.62 24.87
N LYS A 200 -16.11 -2.92 24.59
CA LYS A 200 -16.13 -3.96 25.62
C LYS A 200 -14.89 -3.88 26.53
N LYS A 201 -13.71 -3.72 25.93
CA LYS A 201 -12.45 -3.57 26.68
C LYS A 201 -12.47 -2.37 27.63
N LEU A 202 -13.00 -1.23 27.18
CA LEU A 202 -13.13 -0.02 28.02
C LEU A 202 -14.12 -0.21 29.18
N GLN A 203 -15.16 -1.02 29.01
CA GLN A 203 -16.09 -1.34 30.09
C GLN A 203 -15.44 -2.25 31.13
N GLU A 204 -14.64 -3.22 30.72
CA GLU A 204 -13.93 -4.13 31.60
C GLU A 204 -12.86 -3.42 32.47
N GLN A 205 -12.31 -2.31 32.00
CA GLN A 205 -11.33 -1.51 32.75
C GLN A 205 -11.96 -0.54 33.78
N LYS A 206 -13.28 -0.33 33.72
CA LYS A 206 -14.00 0.55 34.63
C LYS A 206 -14.56 -0.18 35.87
N ASN A 207 -14.50 -1.51 35.88
CA ASN A 207 -14.87 -2.36 36.98
C ASN A 207 -13.62 -2.93 37.65
#